data_1578e289d399275fb61215756ed5b9f8
#
_entry.id   1578e289d399275fb61215756ed5b9f8
#
_cell.length_a   1.000
_cell.length_b   1.000
_cell.length_c   1.000
_cell.angle_alpha   90.00
_cell.angle_beta   90.00
_cell.angle_gamma   90.00
#
_symmetry.space_group_name_H-M   'P 1'
#
loop_
_entity.id
_entity.type
_entity.pdbx_description
1 polymer ?
#
loop_
_entity_poly.entity_id
_entity_poly.type
_entity_poly.pdbx_seq_one_letter_code
_entity_poly.pdbx_strand_id
1 'polypeptide(L)'
;MHNISIAIVENNVLTAIGLRRLLEDIIPPAEIIIFRTFNEMISTDKAEFVHYFVSSRIYFEHTSFFRERAKRSIVLVNGDMN
;
A
#
# COMPACT_ATOMS: atom_id res chain seq x y z
N MET A 1 -13.94 11.74 -14.93
CA MET A 1 -13.87 10.44 -14.27
C MET A 1 -12.58 10.28 -13.50
N HIS A 2 -12.65 9.96 -12.26
CA HIS A 2 -11.48 9.87 -11.42
C HIS A 2 -11.20 8.43 -11.08
N ASN A 3 -9.99 8.00 -11.35
CA ASN A 3 -9.59 6.68 -10.94
C ASN A 3 -9.08 6.72 -9.51
N ILE A 4 -9.49 5.77 -8.72
CA ILE A 4 -8.98 5.63 -7.38
C ILE A 4 -7.61 4.98 -7.49
N SER A 5 -6.62 5.60 -6.87
CA SER A 5 -5.27 5.05 -6.86
C SER A 5 -4.94 4.53 -5.48
N ILE A 6 -4.51 3.29 -5.42
CA ILE A 6 -4.18 2.60 -4.17
C ILE A 6 -2.73 2.13 -4.26
N ALA A 7 -1.97 2.39 -3.21
CA ALA A 7 -0.60 1.94 -3.13
C ALA A 7 -0.50 0.71 -2.23
N ILE A 8 0.23 -0.30 -2.66
CA ILE A 8 0.59 -1.42 -1.81
C ILE A 8 2.10 -1.35 -1.64
N VAL A 9 2.55 -1.10 -0.41
CA VAL A 9 3.98 -0.97 -0.13
C VAL A 9 4.40 -2.20 0.67
N GLU A 10 4.89 -3.20 -0.06
CA GLU A 10 5.15 -4.50 0.54
C GLU A 10 6.24 -5.19 -0.25
N ASN A 11 7.30 -5.62 0.42
CA ASN A 11 8.40 -6.24 -0.31
C ASN A 11 8.20 -7.75 -0.50
N ASN A 12 7.22 -8.35 0.13
CA ASN A 12 6.90 -9.74 -0.13
C ASN A 12 6.00 -9.79 -1.36
N VAL A 13 6.54 -10.29 -2.46
CA VAL A 13 5.87 -10.23 -3.75
C VAL A 13 4.56 -11.01 -3.73
N LEU A 14 4.56 -12.18 -3.10
CA LEU A 14 3.34 -13.00 -3.09
C LEU A 14 2.24 -12.33 -2.29
N THR A 15 2.59 -11.72 -1.16
CA THR A 15 1.62 -10.99 -0.35
C THR A 15 1.04 -9.82 -1.15
N ALA A 16 1.90 -9.08 -1.82
CA ALA A 16 1.47 -7.91 -2.58
C ALA A 16 0.55 -8.30 -3.72
N ILE A 17 0.90 -9.34 -4.46
CA ILE A 17 0.09 -9.79 -5.60
C ILE A 17 -1.25 -10.31 -5.12
N GLY A 18 -1.24 -11.09 -4.04
CA GLY A 18 -2.49 -11.62 -3.49
C GLY A 18 -3.42 -10.51 -3.04
N LEU A 19 -2.86 -9.52 -2.36
CA LEU A 19 -3.67 -8.40 -1.91
C LEU A 19 -4.23 -7.60 -3.09
N ARG A 20 -3.39 -7.36 -4.10
CA ARG A 20 -3.86 -6.61 -5.26
C ARG A 20 -5.03 -7.34 -5.93
N ARG A 21 -4.95 -8.67 -6.02
CA ARG A 21 -6.02 -9.43 -6.63
C ARG A 21 -7.33 -9.27 -5.85
N LEU A 22 -7.24 -9.33 -4.53
CA LEU A 22 -8.42 -9.15 -3.71
C LEU A 22 -9.01 -7.76 -3.88
N LEU A 23 -8.15 -6.74 -3.90
CA LEU A 23 -8.64 -5.37 -4.03
C LEU A 23 -9.24 -5.10 -5.39
N GLU A 24 -8.72 -5.72 -6.43
CA GLU A 24 -9.28 -5.57 -7.76
C GLU A 24 -10.71 -6.09 -7.82
N ASP A 25 -11.00 -7.12 -7.03
CA ASP A 25 -12.35 -7.67 -7.00
C ASP A 25 -13.28 -6.81 -6.15
N ILE A 26 -12.75 -6.16 -5.12
CA ILE A 26 -13.58 -5.42 -4.18
C ILE A 26 -13.80 -3.98 -4.61
N ILE A 27 -12.79 -3.36 -5.20
CA ILE A 27 -12.82 -1.95 -5.52
C ILE A 27 -12.47 -1.71 -6.99
N PRO A 28 -13.24 -2.24 -7.92
CA PRO A 28 -13.04 -1.85 -9.30
C PRO A 28 -13.70 -0.50 -9.50
N PRO A 29 -13.18 0.39 -10.28
CA PRO A 29 -12.00 0.29 -11.13
C PRO A 29 -10.77 0.97 -10.53
N ALA A 30 -10.27 0.51 -9.42
CA ALA A 30 -9.12 1.14 -8.80
C ALA A 30 -7.85 0.85 -9.60
N GLU A 31 -6.93 1.80 -9.57
CA GLU A 31 -5.58 1.58 -10.07
C GLU A 31 -4.73 1.20 -8.88
N ILE A 32 -4.22 -0.02 -8.86
CA ILE A 32 -3.49 -0.53 -7.71
C ILE A 32 -2.04 -0.72 -8.12
N ILE A 33 -1.14 -0.02 -7.43
CA ILE A 33 0.27 -0.05 -7.77
C ILE A 33 1.04 -0.66 -6.62
N ILE A 34 1.88 -1.64 -6.94
CA ILE A 34 2.71 -2.30 -5.94
C ILE A 34 4.08 -1.66 -5.93
N PHE A 35 4.50 -1.25 -4.75
CA PHE A 35 5.85 -0.73 -4.53
C PHE A 35 6.55 -1.68 -3.56
N ARG A 36 7.74 -2.10 -3.90
CA ARG A 36 8.47 -3.03 -3.05
C ARG A 36 9.17 -2.32 -1.91
N THR A 37 9.44 -1.04 -2.07
CA THR A 37 10.11 -0.25 -1.05
C THR A 37 9.43 1.09 -0.91
N PHE A 38 9.66 1.72 0.22
CA PHE A 38 9.15 3.07 0.45
C PHE A 38 9.71 4.04 -0.59
N ASN A 39 11.01 3.89 -0.92
CA ASN A 39 11.63 4.80 -1.88
C ASN A 39 10.97 4.68 -3.26
N GLU A 40 10.59 3.49 -3.67
CA GLU A 40 9.90 3.35 -4.94
C GLU A 40 8.60 4.14 -4.94
N MET A 41 7.88 4.09 -3.83
CA MET A 41 6.60 4.79 -3.76
C MET A 41 6.78 6.30 -3.82
N ILE A 42 7.70 6.85 -3.04
CA ILE A 42 7.84 8.30 -3.02
C ILE A 42 8.51 8.84 -4.27
N SER A 43 9.10 7.97 -5.08
CA SER A 43 9.74 8.38 -6.33
C SER A 43 8.76 8.42 -7.50
N THR A 44 7.54 7.95 -7.29
CA THR A 44 6.56 7.96 -8.37
C THR A 44 6.01 9.36 -8.58
N ASP A 45 5.43 9.58 -9.74
CA ASP A 45 4.86 10.89 -10.07
C ASP A 45 3.59 11.19 -9.28
N LYS A 46 2.94 10.19 -8.74
CA LYS A 46 1.70 10.44 -8.02
C LYS A 46 2.00 11.05 -6.67
N ALA A 47 1.33 12.14 -6.39
CA ALA A 47 1.55 12.84 -5.13
C ALA A 47 0.91 12.11 -3.95
N GLU A 48 -0.29 11.57 -4.16
CA GLU A 48 -1.03 10.96 -3.07
C GLU A 48 -1.84 9.80 -3.59
N PHE A 49 -2.12 8.86 -2.70
CA PHE A 49 -3.00 7.74 -3.00
C PHE A 49 -4.20 7.82 -2.09
N VAL A 50 -5.33 7.26 -2.53
CA VAL A 50 -6.53 7.23 -1.71
C VAL A 50 -6.31 6.31 -0.51
N HIS A 51 -5.63 5.21 -0.73
CA HIS A 51 -5.32 4.28 0.35
C HIS A 51 -3.90 3.77 0.21
N TYR A 52 -3.28 3.49 1.35
CA TYR A 52 -1.97 2.90 1.42
C TYR A 52 -2.08 1.60 2.22
N PHE A 53 -1.76 0.49 1.59
CA PHE A 53 -1.64 -0.78 2.29
C PHE A 53 -0.15 -1.03 2.46
N VAL A 54 0.33 -0.98 3.69
CA VAL A 54 1.76 -0.94 3.95
C VAL A 54 2.14 -2.05 4.94
N SER A 55 3.25 -2.73 4.66
CA SER A 55 3.74 -3.74 5.59
C SER A 55 4.10 -3.09 6.92
N SER A 56 3.99 -3.85 8.00
CA SER A 56 4.28 -3.30 9.31
C SER A 56 5.72 -2.83 9.42
N ARG A 57 6.65 -3.55 8.79
CA ARG A 57 8.05 -3.13 8.84
C ARG A 57 8.24 -1.76 8.19
N ILE A 58 7.70 -1.59 6.99
CA ILE A 58 7.86 -0.32 6.29
C ILE A 58 7.14 0.78 7.04
N TYR A 59 5.98 0.47 7.60
CA TYR A 59 5.25 1.44 8.41
C TYR A 59 6.11 1.95 9.56
N PHE A 60 6.73 1.04 10.30
CA PHE A 60 7.53 1.45 11.45
C PHE A 60 8.80 2.18 11.07
N GLU A 61 9.32 1.91 9.88
CA GLU A 61 10.50 2.63 9.40
C GLU A 61 10.16 4.04 8.92
N HIS A 62 8.89 4.28 8.59
CA HIS A 62 8.49 5.58 8.03
C HIS A 62 7.21 6.05 8.70
N THR A 63 7.22 6.01 10.01
CA THR A 63 6.03 6.27 10.81
C THR A 63 5.43 7.65 10.55
N SER A 64 6.27 8.67 10.44
CA SER A 64 5.76 10.03 10.25
C SER A 64 4.94 10.15 8.99
N PHE A 65 5.42 9.55 7.90
CA PHE A 65 4.72 9.64 6.63
C PHE A 65 3.31 9.05 6.73
N PHE A 66 3.22 7.86 7.33
CA PHE A 66 1.94 7.17 7.37
C PHE A 66 1.02 7.69 8.46
N ARG A 67 1.58 8.25 9.52
CA ARG A 67 0.74 8.84 10.56
C ARG A 67 0.04 10.09 10.05
N GLU A 68 0.69 10.86 9.19
CA GLU A 68 0.04 12.01 8.58
C GLU A 68 -1.10 11.57 7.67
N ARG A 69 -1.09 10.30 7.26
CA ARG A 69 -2.11 9.73 6.39
C ARG A 69 -2.87 8.62 7.09
N ALA A 70 -3.05 8.76 8.41
CA ALA A 70 -3.57 7.67 9.23
C ALA A 70 -4.92 7.16 8.75
N LYS A 71 -5.77 8.05 8.30
CA LYS A 71 -7.12 7.64 7.88
C LYS A 71 -7.10 6.88 6.56
N ARG A 72 -5.99 6.92 5.84
CA ARG A 72 -5.87 6.25 4.55
C ARG A 72 -4.88 5.11 4.57
N SER A 73 -4.22 4.88 5.71
CA SER A 73 -3.17 3.88 5.78
C SER A 73 -3.64 2.65 6.53
N ILE A 74 -3.43 1.49 5.94
CA ILE A 74 -3.81 0.22 6.52
C ILE A 74 -2.54 -0.60 6.66
N VAL A 75 -2.23 -0.98 7.88
CA VAL A 75 -1.00 -1.72 8.14
C VAL A 75 -1.27 -3.20 7.97
N LEU A 76 -0.44 -3.84 7.15
CA LEU A 76 -0.56 -5.26 6.91
C LEU A 76 0.21 -6.01 7.97
N VAL A 77 -0.46 -6.91 8.64
CA VAL A 77 0.18 -7.73 9.67
C VAL A 77 0.39 -9.11 9.08
N ASN A 78 1.64 -9.54 9.10
CA ASN A 78 1.93 -10.87 8.59
C ASN A 78 1.38 -11.89 9.55
N GLY A 79 0.76 -12.91 9.02
CA GLY A 79 0.15 -13.89 9.85
C GLY A 79 1.11 -14.89 10.42
N ASP A 80 2.38 -14.72 10.12
CA ASP A 80 3.29 -15.73 10.57
C ASP A 80 3.90 -15.34 11.85
N MET A 81 3.26 -14.69 12.61
CA MET A 81 3.77 -14.46 13.79
C MET A 81 3.99 -15.58 14.46
N ASN A 82 4.58 -15.82 14.98
CA ASN A 82 4.68 -16.95 15.66
C ASN A 82 5.80 -17.06 16.33
#